data_4a525084a7c4ca99bbb311043edb3660
#
_entry.id   4a525084a7c4ca99bbb311043edb3660
#
_cell.length_a   1.000
_cell.length_b   1.000
_cell.length_c   1.000
_cell.angle_alpha   90.00
_cell.angle_beta   90.00
_cell.angle_gamma   90.00
#
_symmetry.space_group_name_H-M   'P 1'
#
loop_
_entity.id
_entity.type
_entity.pdbx_description
1 polymer ?
#
loop_
_entity_poly.entity_id
_entity_poly.type
_entity_poly.pdbx_seq_one_letter_code
_entity_poly.pdbx_strand_id
1 'polypeptide(L)'
;MLYDAHNHLQDDWLRPHWDRIAADRAAAGIGAMVVNGTCEADWPVVAELARRFPWVRPSYGLHPWDVGNASPGWRDALRRQLDADPRAAVGEIGLDRWILERARPDDPRLAGLRRASLAEQDEAFRWQLALAAERGRPASVHCLEAWGALSAALAETPRPPAGFLLHAYGGPVELIGAYAKLGAYFSFNGHRLGAAAGSARAERFQALVRALPEERLLVETDAPAMPLPAERRRFPLPARADGTEVAHPADLVAAQAALAELRGADPKALEVRLEHNFHALFGSG
;
A
#
# COMPACT_ATOMS: atom_id res chain seq x y z
N MET A 1 15.52 -11.07 -4.88
CA MET A 1 15.37 -9.61 -5.13
C MET A 1 14.29 -9.04 -4.23
N LEU A 2 14.36 -7.73 -3.94
CA LEU A 2 13.28 -7.07 -3.20
C LEU A 2 12.17 -6.59 -4.15
N TYR A 3 10.96 -6.49 -3.62
CA TYR A 3 9.78 -6.03 -4.34
C TYR A 3 8.98 -5.10 -3.44
N ASP A 4 8.66 -3.90 -3.93
CA ASP A 4 7.82 -2.93 -3.21
C ASP A 4 6.35 -3.26 -3.42
N ALA A 5 5.69 -3.74 -2.37
CA ALA A 5 4.31 -4.20 -2.47
C ALA A 5 3.29 -3.07 -2.55
N HIS A 6 3.67 -1.83 -2.20
CA HIS A 6 2.75 -0.69 -2.22
C HIS A 6 3.50 0.65 -2.19
N ASN A 7 3.27 1.48 -3.20
CA ASN A 7 3.69 2.87 -3.24
C ASN A 7 2.80 3.70 -4.19
N HIS A 8 3.04 5.01 -4.20
CA HIS A 8 2.35 5.99 -5.04
C HIS A 8 3.35 6.75 -5.93
N LEU A 9 4.11 6.03 -6.73
CA LEU A 9 5.10 6.63 -7.64
C LEU A 9 4.49 7.67 -8.61
N GLN A 10 3.17 7.60 -8.86
CA GLN A 10 2.41 8.56 -9.66
C GLN A 10 2.23 9.93 -8.99
N ASP A 11 2.48 10.05 -7.68
CA ASP A 11 2.37 11.32 -6.96
C ASP A 11 3.23 12.41 -7.62
N ASP A 12 2.65 13.60 -7.78
CA ASP A 12 3.30 14.73 -8.45
C ASP A 12 4.64 15.11 -7.80
N TRP A 13 4.83 14.80 -6.52
CA TRP A 13 6.08 15.05 -5.83
C TRP A 13 7.21 14.12 -6.26
N LEU A 14 6.92 12.88 -6.66
CA LEU A 14 7.89 11.93 -7.18
C LEU A 14 8.14 12.08 -8.68
N ARG A 15 7.20 12.68 -9.41
CA ARG A 15 7.25 12.82 -10.86
C ARG A 15 8.56 13.44 -11.39
N PRO A 16 9.10 14.54 -10.83
CA PRO A 16 10.38 15.10 -11.27
C PRO A 16 11.59 14.20 -11.04
N HIS A 17 11.43 13.17 -10.23
CA HIS A 17 12.49 12.28 -9.77
C HIS A 17 12.45 10.88 -10.38
N TRP A 18 11.51 10.57 -11.28
CA TRP A 18 11.30 9.22 -11.82
C TRP A 18 12.56 8.56 -12.39
N ASP A 19 13.38 9.28 -13.16
CA ASP A 19 14.61 8.73 -13.74
C ASP A 19 15.65 8.42 -12.66
N ARG A 20 15.79 9.29 -11.67
CA ARG A 20 16.63 9.05 -10.51
C ARG A 20 16.12 7.86 -9.70
N ILE A 21 14.83 7.79 -9.42
CA ILE A 21 14.21 6.67 -8.70
C ILE A 21 14.41 5.35 -9.45
N ALA A 22 14.29 5.35 -10.78
CA ALA A 22 14.55 4.17 -11.61
C ALA A 22 16.00 3.70 -11.50
N ALA A 23 16.98 4.61 -11.51
CA ALA A 23 18.38 4.31 -11.33
C ALA A 23 18.69 3.78 -9.91
N ASP A 24 18.19 4.48 -8.88
CA ASP A 24 18.38 4.11 -7.47
C ASP A 24 17.72 2.75 -7.16
N ARG A 25 16.52 2.47 -7.72
CA ARG A 25 15.85 1.18 -7.66
C ARG A 25 16.73 0.05 -8.21
N ALA A 26 17.31 0.28 -9.40
CA ALA A 26 18.16 -0.72 -10.05
C ALA A 26 19.43 -0.99 -9.22
N ALA A 27 20.08 0.06 -8.72
CA ALA A 27 21.26 -0.03 -7.85
C ALA A 27 20.93 -0.74 -6.52
N ALA A 28 19.73 -0.56 -5.99
CA ALA A 28 19.24 -1.20 -4.78
C ALA A 28 18.77 -2.67 -4.98
N GLY A 29 18.78 -3.20 -6.22
CA GLY A 29 18.36 -4.57 -6.50
C GLY A 29 16.86 -4.82 -6.29
N ILE A 30 16.02 -3.79 -6.47
CA ILE A 30 14.55 -3.91 -6.37
C ILE A 30 14.00 -4.36 -7.72
N GLY A 31 13.30 -5.50 -7.75
CA GLY A 31 12.80 -6.15 -8.97
C GLY A 31 11.59 -5.45 -9.57
N ALA A 32 10.55 -5.24 -8.77
CA ALA A 32 9.33 -4.55 -9.19
C ALA A 32 8.70 -3.75 -8.06
N MET A 33 7.78 -2.87 -8.43
CA MET A 33 7.02 -2.02 -7.52
C MET A 33 5.55 -1.99 -7.93
N VAL A 34 4.64 -2.20 -6.97
CA VAL A 34 3.19 -2.04 -7.18
C VAL A 34 2.86 -0.57 -6.96
N VAL A 35 2.42 0.10 -8.03
CA VAL A 35 2.07 1.53 -8.02
C VAL A 35 0.56 1.66 -7.96
N ASN A 36 0.05 2.19 -6.85
CA ASN A 36 -1.37 2.21 -6.53
C ASN A 36 -1.98 3.58 -6.85
N GLY A 37 -2.84 3.63 -7.87
CA GLY A 37 -3.69 4.77 -8.15
C GLY A 37 -4.78 4.90 -7.09
N THR A 38 -5.18 6.13 -6.79
CA THR A 38 -6.15 6.45 -5.72
C THR A 38 -7.45 7.01 -6.26
N CYS A 39 -7.43 7.55 -7.48
CA CYS A 39 -8.60 8.18 -8.09
C CYS A 39 -8.51 8.19 -9.62
N GLU A 40 -9.64 8.52 -10.28
CA GLU A 40 -9.72 8.59 -11.74
C GLU A 40 -8.68 9.54 -12.36
N ALA A 41 -8.28 10.58 -11.64
CA ALA A 41 -7.34 11.59 -12.13
C ALA A 41 -5.89 11.07 -12.23
N ASP A 42 -5.48 10.15 -11.35
CA ASP A 42 -4.10 9.62 -11.32
C ASP A 42 -3.92 8.31 -12.09
N TRP A 43 -5.01 7.56 -12.41
CA TRP A 43 -4.92 6.31 -13.17
C TRP A 43 -4.18 6.44 -14.52
N PRO A 44 -4.35 7.52 -15.30
CA PRO A 44 -3.56 7.72 -16.52
C PRO A 44 -2.05 7.83 -16.27
N VAL A 45 -1.64 8.39 -15.13
CA VAL A 45 -0.23 8.52 -14.73
C VAL A 45 0.33 7.16 -14.34
N VAL A 46 -0.43 6.35 -13.60
CA VAL A 46 -0.06 4.95 -13.30
C VAL A 46 0.12 4.15 -14.59
N ALA A 47 -0.79 4.30 -15.56
CA ALA A 47 -0.69 3.64 -16.86
C ALA A 47 0.53 4.12 -17.67
N GLU A 48 0.88 5.41 -17.60
CA GLU A 48 2.12 5.96 -18.18
C GLU A 48 3.35 5.30 -17.57
N LEU A 49 3.42 5.23 -16.24
CA LEU A 49 4.52 4.60 -15.50
C LEU A 49 4.69 3.13 -15.88
N ALA A 50 3.61 2.36 -15.97
CA ALA A 50 3.64 0.95 -16.35
C ALA A 50 4.13 0.71 -17.79
N ARG A 51 3.84 1.67 -18.70
CA ARG A 51 4.37 1.64 -20.08
C ARG A 51 5.84 2.06 -20.15
N ARG A 52 6.24 3.06 -19.36
CA ARG A 52 7.60 3.60 -19.35
C ARG A 52 8.59 2.65 -18.65
N PHE A 53 8.15 2.01 -17.58
CA PHE A 53 9.00 1.20 -16.71
C PHE A 53 8.45 -0.23 -16.59
N PRO A 54 9.05 -1.24 -17.24
CA PRO A 54 8.58 -2.63 -17.18
C PRO A 54 8.52 -3.25 -15.79
N TRP A 55 9.25 -2.68 -14.82
CA TRP A 55 9.24 -3.10 -13.42
C TRP A 55 8.08 -2.51 -12.62
N VAL A 56 7.28 -1.61 -13.19
CA VAL A 56 6.05 -1.11 -12.56
C VAL A 56 4.92 -2.11 -12.78
N ARG A 57 4.28 -2.48 -11.68
CA ARG A 57 3.01 -3.22 -11.63
C ARG A 57 1.90 -2.22 -11.35
N PRO A 58 1.03 -1.92 -12.31
CA PRO A 58 -0.05 -0.97 -12.07
C PRO A 58 -1.10 -1.57 -11.14
N SER A 59 -1.70 -0.72 -10.32
CA SER A 59 -2.85 -1.03 -9.49
C SER A 59 -3.81 0.15 -9.57
N TYR A 60 -5.09 -0.12 -9.85
CA TYR A 60 -6.10 0.93 -10.03
C TYR A 60 -7.21 0.75 -9.03
N GLY A 61 -7.51 1.79 -8.27
CA GLY A 61 -8.58 1.79 -7.28
C GLY A 61 -9.07 3.19 -6.96
N LEU A 62 -10.22 3.25 -6.32
CA LEU A 62 -10.79 4.46 -5.75
C LEU A 62 -10.62 4.39 -4.24
N HIS A 63 -9.65 5.17 -3.75
CA HIS A 63 -9.30 5.27 -2.33
C HIS A 63 -10.44 5.88 -1.50
N PRO A 64 -10.65 5.51 -0.24
CA PRO A 64 -11.72 6.04 0.61
C PRO A 64 -11.74 7.57 0.71
N TRP A 65 -10.62 8.26 0.57
CA TRP A 65 -10.58 9.72 0.56
C TRP A 65 -11.21 10.32 -0.71
N ASP A 66 -11.17 9.59 -1.83
CA ASP A 66 -11.63 10.06 -3.13
C ASP A 66 -13.06 9.61 -3.47
N VAL A 67 -13.64 8.67 -2.72
CA VAL A 67 -15.01 8.18 -2.92
C VAL A 67 -16.02 9.32 -3.02
N GLY A 68 -15.87 10.35 -2.18
CA GLY A 68 -16.75 11.50 -2.17
C GLY A 68 -16.73 12.35 -3.43
N ASN A 69 -15.66 12.26 -4.22
CA ASN A 69 -15.43 13.05 -5.41
C ASN A 69 -15.45 12.21 -6.70
N ALA A 70 -15.78 10.94 -6.61
CA ALA A 70 -15.83 10.05 -7.76
C ALA A 70 -16.87 10.49 -8.79
N SER A 71 -16.54 10.37 -10.07
CA SER A 71 -17.49 10.64 -11.14
C SER A 71 -18.61 9.58 -11.17
N PRO A 72 -19.77 9.87 -11.74
CA PRO A 72 -20.81 8.84 -11.93
C PRO A 72 -20.32 7.64 -12.76
N GLY A 73 -19.29 7.82 -13.59
CA GLY A 73 -18.75 6.79 -14.49
C GLY A 73 -17.51 6.06 -13.97
N TRP A 74 -17.09 6.27 -12.74
CA TRP A 74 -15.83 5.73 -12.21
C TRP A 74 -15.73 4.19 -12.27
N ARG A 75 -16.86 3.50 -12.07
CA ARG A 75 -16.90 2.03 -12.14
C ARG A 75 -16.53 1.49 -13.52
N ASP A 76 -17.05 2.13 -14.57
CA ASP A 76 -16.73 1.73 -15.94
C ASP A 76 -15.32 2.18 -16.35
N ALA A 77 -14.85 3.32 -15.82
CA ALA A 77 -13.47 3.75 -16.00
C ALA A 77 -12.48 2.76 -15.37
N LEU A 78 -12.75 2.28 -14.14
CA LEU A 78 -11.92 1.27 -13.49
C LEU A 78 -11.90 -0.05 -14.28
N ARG A 79 -13.06 -0.53 -14.76
CA ARG A 79 -13.10 -1.72 -15.61
C ARG A 79 -12.22 -1.57 -16.85
N ARG A 80 -12.28 -0.41 -17.53
CA ARG A 80 -11.42 -0.15 -18.70
C ARG A 80 -9.93 -0.17 -18.37
N GLN A 81 -9.52 0.37 -17.24
CA GLN A 81 -8.11 0.31 -16.81
C GLN A 81 -7.65 -1.14 -16.59
N LEU A 82 -8.47 -1.95 -15.93
CA LEU A 82 -8.15 -3.36 -15.69
C LEU A 82 -8.16 -4.21 -16.97
N ASP A 83 -9.01 -3.87 -17.94
CA ASP A 83 -9.06 -4.54 -19.24
C ASP A 83 -7.85 -4.17 -20.13
N ALA A 84 -7.31 -2.96 -19.95
CA ALA A 84 -6.17 -2.46 -20.73
C ALA A 84 -4.81 -3.09 -20.31
N ASP A 85 -4.63 -3.47 -19.04
CA ASP A 85 -3.41 -4.13 -18.58
C ASP A 85 -3.74 -5.40 -17.77
N PRO A 86 -3.45 -6.58 -18.33
CA PRO A 86 -3.70 -7.86 -17.65
C PRO A 86 -2.87 -8.07 -16.38
N ARG A 87 -1.82 -7.27 -16.14
CA ARG A 87 -0.99 -7.32 -14.93
C ARG A 87 -1.56 -6.46 -13.79
N ALA A 88 -2.55 -5.62 -14.08
CA ALA A 88 -3.07 -4.67 -13.12
C ALA A 88 -3.73 -5.34 -11.91
N ALA A 89 -3.41 -4.87 -10.72
CA ALA A 89 -4.12 -5.14 -9.48
C ALA A 89 -5.30 -4.17 -9.28
N VAL A 90 -6.14 -4.43 -8.30
CA VAL A 90 -7.18 -3.50 -7.85
C VAL A 90 -6.74 -2.83 -6.55
N GLY A 91 -6.46 -1.55 -6.59
CA GLY A 91 -5.99 -0.77 -5.44
C GLY A 91 -5.44 0.60 -5.85
N GLU A 92 -5.43 1.54 -4.94
CA GLU A 92 -5.73 1.37 -3.53
C GLU A 92 -7.23 1.50 -3.28
N ILE A 93 -7.79 0.57 -2.50
CA ILE A 93 -9.21 0.56 -2.12
C ILE A 93 -9.31 0.38 -0.61
N GLY A 94 -10.46 0.66 0.01
CA GLY A 94 -10.56 0.36 1.44
C GLY A 94 -11.49 1.25 2.24
N LEU A 95 -11.18 1.34 3.56
CA LEU A 95 -11.99 2.05 4.54
C LEU A 95 -11.11 2.93 5.43
N ASP A 96 -11.48 4.19 5.59
CA ASP A 96 -10.79 5.15 6.45
C ASP A 96 -11.80 5.89 7.35
N ARG A 97 -11.84 5.49 8.62
CA ARG A 97 -12.65 6.19 9.64
C ARG A 97 -11.92 7.41 10.18
N TRP A 98 -10.58 7.43 10.13
CA TRP A 98 -9.78 8.54 10.62
C TRP A 98 -10.14 9.86 9.91
N ILE A 99 -10.39 9.81 8.59
CA ILE A 99 -10.79 10.99 7.80
C ILE A 99 -12.10 11.63 8.33
N LEU A 100 -12.98 10.82 8.93
CA LEU A 100 -14.28 11.26 9.43
C LEU A 100 -14.21 11.76 10.87
N GLU A 101 -13.46 11.08 11.73
CA GLU A 101 -13.50 11.25 13.17
C GLU A 101 -12.28 11.99 13.77
N ARG A 102 -11.12 11.93 13.09
CA ARG A 102 -9.85 12.43 13.63
C ARG A 102 -9.20 13.52 12.80
N ALA A 103 -9.42 13.51 11.48
CA ALA A 103 -8.83 14.50 10.60
C ALA A 103 -9.38 15.88 10.89
N ARG A 104 -8.50 16.85 11.01
CA ARG A 104 -8.89 18.24 11.24
C ARG A 104 -9.69 18.77 10.03
N PRO A 105 -10.63 19.69 10.23
CA PRO A 105 -11.38 20.31 9.12
C PRO A 105 -10.49 21.01 8.09
N ASP A 106 -9.39 21.60 8.55
CA ASP A 106 -8.39 22.36 7.79
C ASP A 106 -7.15 21.53 7.40
N ASP A 107 -7.22 20.19 7.44
CA ASP A 107 -6.10 19.34 7.02
C ASP A 107 -5.80 19.58 5.53
N PRO A 108 -4.59 20.06 5.18
CA PRO A 108 -4.27 20.42 3.79
C PRO A 108 -4.30 19.22 2.84
N ARG A 109 -4.12 18.00 3.34
CA ARG A 109 -4.21 16.77 2.54
C ARG A 109 -5.63 16.49 2.03
N LEU A 110 -6.62 17.08 2.69
CA LEU A 110 -8.05 16.86 2.41
C LEU A 110 -8.68 18.10 1.75
N ALA A 111 -7.87 19.08 1.35
CA ALA A 111 -8.37 20.30 0.70
C ALA A 111 -9.10 19.97 -0.61
N GLY A 112 -10.33 20.43 -0.74
CA GLY A 112 -11.17 20.18 -1.91
C GLY A 112 -11.86 18.82 -1.95
N LEU A 113 -11.59 17.93 -0.99
CA LEU A 113 -12.24 16.62 -0.93
C LEU A 113 -13.55 16.67 -0.14
N ARG A 114 -14.62 16.10 -0.70
CA ARG A 114 -15.83 15.74 0.04
C ARG A 114 -15.55 14.43 0.80
N ARG A 115 -15.63 14.48 2.10
CA ARG A 115 -15.45 13.28 2.94
C ARG A 115 -16.66 12.36 2.79
N ALA A 116 -16.48 11.22 2.13
CA ALA A 116 -17.52 10.20 2.00
C ALA A 116 -17.79 9.55 3.36
N SER A 117 -19.07 9.33 3.67
CA SER A 117 -19.47 8.57 4.86
C SER A 117 -18.87 7.16 4.84
N LEU A 118 -18.78 6.50 6.01
CA LEU A 118 -18.29 5.12 6.08
C LEU A 118 -19.16 4.16 5.24
N ALA A 119 -20.46 4.43 5.11
CA ALA A 119 -21.36 3.63 4.28
C ALA A 119 -21.04 3.77 2.78
N GLU A 120 -20.75 5.00 2.30
CA GLU A 120 -20.32 5.22 0.90
C GLU A 120 -18.97 4.56 0.62
N GLN A 121 -18.03 4.65 1.58
CA GLN A 121 -16.73 3.98 1.47
C GLN A 121 -16.91 2.45 1.43
N ASP A 122 -17.76 1.87 2.29
CA ASP A 122 -18.04 0.42 2.33
C ASP A 122 -18.68 -0.08 1.04
N GLU A 123 -19.64 0.67 0.46
CA GLU A 123 -20.23 0.35 -0.84
C GLU A 123 -19.18 0.32 -1.95
N ALA A 124 -18.35 1.36 -2.02
CA ALA A 124 -17.29 1.45 -3.02
C ALA A 124 -16.23 0.36 -2.83
N PHE A 125 -15.82 0.08 -1.59
CA PHE A 125 -14.87 -0.97 -1.26
C PHE A 125 -15.37 -2.35 -1.67
N ARG A 126 -16.58 -2.73 -1.25
CA ARG A 126 -17.20 -4.03 -1.57
C ARG A 126 -17.31 -4.24 -3.07
N TRP A 127 -17.74 -3.21 -3.80
CA TRP A 127 -17.84 -3.29 -5.25
C TRP A 127 -16.48 -3.53 -5.91
N GLN A 128 -15.44 -2.83 -5.50
CA GLN A 128 -14.08 -2.98 -6.03
C GLN A 128 -13.46 -4.33 -5.66
N LEU A 129 -13.69 -4.80 -4.42
CA LEU A 129 -13.19 -6.10 -3.97
C LEU A 129 -13.86 -7.24 -4.76
N ALA A 130 -15.18 -7.15 -5.00
CA ALA A 130 -15.91 -8.11 -5.83
C ALA A 130 -15.42 -8.10 -7.29
N LEU A 131 -15.13 -6.91 -7.84
CA LEU A 131 -14.53 -6.80 -9.17
C LEU A 131 -13.14 -7.44 -9.24
N ALA A 132 -12.32 -7.25 -8.21
CA ALA A 132 -11.01 -7.90 -8.10
C ALA A 132 -11.15 -9.44 -8.11
N ALA A 133 -12.12 -9.98 -7.36
CA ALA A 133 -12.43 -11.40 -7.34
C ALA A 133 -12.93 -11.90 -8.71
N GLU A 134 -13.86 -11.18 -9.34
CA GLU A 134 -14.40 -11.49 -10.68
C GLU A 134 -13.29 -11.58 -11.74
N ARG A 135 -12.33 -10.65 -11.67
CA ARG A 135 -11.22 -10.56 -12.63
C ARG A 135 -10.01 -11.42 -12.25
N GLY A 136 -10.03 -12.11 -11.11
CA GLY A 136 -8.90 -12.89 -10.60
C GLY A 136 -7.67 -12.02 -10.31
N ARG A 137 -7.86 -10.72 -9.96
CA ARG A 137 -6.79 -9.76 -9.68
C ARG A 137 -6.53 -9.64 -8.20
N PRO A 138 -5.28 -9.55 -7.73
CA PRO A 138 -5.01 -9.20 -6.34
C PRO A 138 -5.54 -7.81 -6.02
N ALA A 139 -5.82 -7.56 -4.72
CA ALA A 139 -6.23 -6.23 -4.27
C ALA A 139 -5.23 -5.65 -3.27
N SER A 140 -5.03 -4.32 -3.28
CA SER A 140 -4.31 -3.57 -2.24
C SER A 140 -5.30 -2.75 -1.43
N VAL A 141 -5.37 -3.03 -0.12
CA VAL A 141 -6.44 -2.56 0.77
C VAL A 141 -5.89 -1.67 1.87
N HIS A 142 -6.40 -0.45 1.90
CA HIS A 142 -6.25 0.52 2.97
C HIS A 142 -7.23 0.24 4.11
N CYS A 143 -6.77 0.29 5.35
CA CYS A 143 -7.67 0.32 6.50
C CYS A 143 -7.10 1.17 7.63
N LEU A 144 -7.77 2.27 7.95
CA LEU A 144 -7.41 3.12 9.06
C LEU A 144 -8.60 3.32 10.00
N GLU A 145 -8.45 2.81 11.25
CA GLU A 145 -9.46 2.88 12.33
C GLU A 145 -10.85 2.31 11.97
N ALA A 146 -10.97 1.45 10.93
CA ALA A 146 -12.23 0.88 10.43
C ALA A 146 -12.28 -0.66 10.49
N TRP A 147 -11.50 -1.30 11.38
CA TRP A 147 -11.28 -2.75 11.40
C TRP A 147 -12.55 -3.59 11.54
N GLY A 148 -13.54 -3.12 12.30
CA GLY A 148 -14.84 -3.81 12.43
C GLY A 148 -15.63 -3.81 11.12
N ALA A 149 -15.69 -2.67 10.43
CA ALA A 149 -16.34 -2.54 9.13
C ALA A 149 -15.61 -3.37 8.06
N LEU A 150 -14.25 -3.32 8.06
CA LEU A 150 -13.44 -4.15 7.16
C LEU A 150 -13.72 -5.64 7.37
N SER A 151 -13.78 -6.10 8.63
CA SER A 151 -14.07 -7.51 8.95
C SER A 151 -15.44 -7.94 8.43
N ALA A 152 -16.47 -7.10 8.60
CA ALA A 152 -17.81 -7.37 8.08
C ALA A 152 -17.81 -7.42 6.53
N ALA A 153 -17.17 -6.44 5.89
CA ALA A 153 -17.08 -6.40 4.44
C ALA A 153 -16.37 -7.63 3.85
N LEU A 154 -15.22 -8.02 4.44
CA LEU A 154 -14.46 -9.19 4.01
C LEU A 154 -15.20 -10.52 4.23
N ALA A 155 -16.05 -10.61 5.24
CA ALA A 155 -16.84 -11.82 5.48
C ALA A 155 -17.94 -12.03 4.42
N GLU A 156 -18.51 -10.95 3.90
CA GLU A 156 -19.70 -10.96 3.04
C GLU A 156 -19.39 -10.78 1.55
N THR A 157 -18.21 -10.30 1.20
CA THR A 157 -17.84 -9.96 -0.19
C THR A 157 -16.90 -11.04 -0.77
N PRO A 158 -17.09 -11.47 -2.03
CA PRO A 158 -16.11 -12.30 -2.73
C PRO A 158 -14.71 -11.67 -2.71
N ARG A 159 -13.71 -12.49 -2.48
CA ARG A 159 -12.31 -12.07 -2.39
C ARG A 159 -11.49 -12.65 -3.53
N PRO A 160 -10.43 -11.95 -4.00
CA PRO A 160 -9.54 -12.45 -5.04
C PRO A 160 -8.93 -13.81 -4.67
N PRO A 161 -8.86 -14.78 -5.59
CA PRO A 161 -8.30 -16.12 -5.32
C PRO A 161 -6.82 -16.08 -4.94
N ALA A 162 -6.02 -15.15 -5.48
CA ALA A 162 -4.63 -14.94 -5.08
C ALA A 162 -4.48 -14.29 -3.71
N GLY A 163 -5.55 -13.68 -3.19
CA GLY A 163 -5.55 -12.94 -1.93
C GLY A 163 -5.54 -11.42 -2.13
N PHE A 164 -5.31 -10.72 -1.05
CA PHE A 164 -5.26 -9.26 -1.01
C PHE A 164 -4.21 -8.77 0.00
N LEU A 165 -3.65 -7.60 -0.23
CA LEU A 165 -2.72 -6.94 0.68
C LEU A 165 -3.50 -6.02 1.63
N LEU A 166 -3.33 -6.19 2.93
CA LEU A 166 -3.61 -5.14 3.92
C LEU A 166 -2.32 -4.33 4.07
N HIS A 167 -2.22 -3.21 3.32
CA HIS A 167 -0.99 -2.42 3.30
C HIS A 167 -0.78 -1.68 4.62
N ALA A 168 0.47 -1.43 4.98
CA ALA A 168 0.88 -0.74 6.22
C ALA A 168 0.11 -1.22 7.47
N TYR A 169 -0.12 -2.52 7.59
CA TYR A 169 -1.02 -3.07 8.62
C TYR A 169 -0.71 -2.52 10.01
N GLY A 170 -1.69 -1.84 10.60
CA GLY A 170 -1.60 -1.24 11.93
C GLY A 170 -2.78 -1.63 12.83
N GLY A 171 -3.49 -2.68 12.47
CA GLY A 171 -4.67 -3.17 13.17
C GLY A 171 -4.39 -4.02 14.41
N PRO A 172 -5.45 -4.54 15.04
CA PRO A 172 -5.33 -5.44 16.19
C PRO A 172 -4.58 -6.74 15.82
N VAL A 173 -3.67 -7.16 16.71
CA VAL A 173 -2.89 -8.41 16.54
C VAL A 173 -3.84 -9.62 16.50
N GLU A 174 -4.94 -9.58 17.23
CA GLU A 174 -5.95 -10.62 17.34
C GLU A 174 -6.65 -10.91 16.00
N LEU A 175 -6.69 -9.94 15.09
CA LEU A 175 -7.34 -10.09 13.77
C LEU A 175 -6.41 -10.70 12.71
N ILE A 176 -5.10 -10.74 12.93
CA ILE A 176 -4.11 -11.22 11.95
C ILE A 176 -4.46 -12.64 11.48
N GLY A 177 -4.68 -13.57 12.42
CA GLY A 177 -5.00 -14.97 12.09
C GLY A 177 -6.32 -15.13 11.32
N ALA A 178 -7.32 -14.33 11.64
CA ALA A 178 -8.59 -14.31 10.92
C ALA A 178 -8.41 -13.78 9.49
N TYR A 179 -7.72 -12.65 9.32
CA TYR A 179 -7.48 -12.08 7.99
C TYR A 179 -6.57 -12.97 7.13
N ALA A 180 -5.54 -13.59 7.71
CA ALA A 180 -4.69 -14.54 6.99
C ALA A 180 -5.49 -15.74 6.42
N LYS A 181 -6.47 -16.26 7.17
CA LYS A 181 -7.39 -17.31 6.70
C LYS A 181 -8.30 -16.85 5.57
N LEU A 182 -8.59 -15.54 5.49
CA LEU A 182 -9.35 -14.93 4.40
C LEU A 182 -8.49 -14.63 3.15
N GLY A 183 -7.18 -14.90 3.21
CA GLY A 183 -6.24 -14.67 2.11
C GLY A 183 -5.46 -13.36 2.18
N ALA A 184 -5.48 -12.67 3.33
CA ALA A 184 -4.71 -11.44 3.50
C ALA A 184 -3.20 -11.70 3.53
N TYR A 185 -2.47 -10.80 2.87
CA TYR A 185 -1.05 -10.50 3.07
C TYR A 185 -0.93 -9.20 3.86
N PHE A 186 0.21 -8.97 4.50
CA PHE A 186 0.46 -7.82 5.35
C PHE A 186 1.80 -7.20 5.00
N SER A 187 1.85 -5.89 4.79
CA SER A 187 3.11 -5.22 4.49
C SER A 187 3.65 -4.40 5.66
N PHE A 188 4.95 -4.24 5.64
CA PHE A 188 5.73 -3.47 6.58
C PHE A 188 6.52 -2.38 5.83
N ASN A 189 6.43 -1.11 6.28
CA ASN A 189 7.16 0.02 5.71
C ASN A 189 8.23 0.66 6.61
N GLY A 190 8.27 0.34 7.88
CA GLY A 190 9.29 0.86 8.79
C GLY A 190 9.08 2.30 9.28
N HIS A 191 8.08 3.04 8.81
CA HIS A 191 7.80 4.41 9.26
C HIS A 191 7.68 4.54 10.79
N ARG A 192 7.04 3.55 11.42
CA ARG A 192 6.81 3.55 12.89
C ARG A 192 8.06 3.23 13.72
N LEU A 193 9.20 2.94 13.10
CA LEU A 193 10.48 2.73 13.81
C LEU A 193 10.98 3.99 14.51
N GLY A 194 10.52 5.17 14.12
CA GLY A 194 10.82 6.44 14.79
C GLY A 194 10.18 6.62 16.17
N ALA A 195 9.35 5.68 16.64
CA ALA A 195 8.81 5.74 17.98
C ALA A 195 9.95 5.56 19.02
N ALA A 196 9.93 6.37 20.09
CA ALA A 196 10.94 6.31 21.14
C ALA A 196 11.12 4.88 21.67
N ALA A 197 12.37 4.42 21.73
CA ALA A 197 12.70 3.09 22.24
C ALA A 197 12.14 2.89 23.65
N GLY A 198 11.55 1.73 23.94
CA GLY A 198 10.91 1.42 25.22
C GLY A 198 9.56 2.08 25.45
N SER A 199 9.04 2.85 24.48
CA SER A 199 7.67 3.36 24.59
C SER A 199 6.64 2.26 24.33
N ALA A 200 5.48 2.34 25.00
CA ALA A 200 4.36 1.41 24.75
C ALA A 200 3.93 1.37 23.26
N ARG A 201 4.16 2.45 22.52
CA ARG A 201 3.92 2.51 21.07
C ARG A 201 4.91 1.64 20.30
N ALA A 202 6.20 1.74 20.64
CA ALA A 202 7.26 0.93 20.02
C ALA A 202 7.07 -0.56 20.33
N GLU A 203 6.76 -0.90 21.60
CA GLU A 203 6.53 -2.28 22.03
C GLU A 203 5.34 -2.91 21.30
N ARG A 204 4.21 -2.20 21.23
CA ARG A 204 3.04 -2.66 20.46
C ARG A 204 3.36 -2.87 19.00
N PHE A 205 4.12 -1.97 18.38
CA PHE A 205 4.50 -2.10 16.99
C PHE A 205 5.43 -3.31 16.76
N GLN A 206 6.41 -3.53 17.64
CA GLN A 206 7.28 -4.70 17.57
C GLN A 206 6.50 -6.00 17.75
N ALA A 207 5.58 -6.05 18.70
CA ALA A 207 4.71 -7.20 18.92
C ALA A 207 3.85 -7.50 17.68
N LEU A 208 3.28 -6.46 17.07
CA LEU A 208 2.53 -6.57 15.82
C LEU A 208 3.39 -7.20 14.71
N VAL A 209 4.58 -6.63 14.45
CA VAL A 209 5.48 -7.10 13.39
C VAL A 209 5.90 -8.56 13.62
N ARG A 210 6.14 -8.96 14.87
CA ARG A 210 6.47 -10.36 15.20
C ARG A 210 5.30 -11.32 15.03
N ALA A 211 4.06 -10.84 15.17
CA ALA A 211 2.84 -11.65 15.02
C ALA A 211 2.43 -11.89 13.56
N LEU A 212 2.97 -11.11 12.60
CA LEU A 212 2.65 -11.30 11.19
C LEU A 212 3.16 -12.66 10.68
N PRO A 213 2.32 -13.48 10.02
CA PRO A 213 2.74 -14.77 9.47
C PRO A 213 3.81 -14.57 8.39
N GLU A 214 4.90 -15.33 8.48
CA GLU A 214 6.03 -15.19 7.57
C GLU A 214 5.64 -15.43 6.10
N GLU A 215 4.74 -16.39 5.88
CA GLU A 215 4.23 -16.77 4.55
C GLU A 215 3.23 -15.76 3.96
N ARG A 216 2.87 -14.73 4.71
CA ARG A 216 1.95 -13.67 4.32
C ARG A 216 2.55 -12.26 4.47
N LEU A 217 3.85 -12.19 4.75
CA LEU A 217 4.54 -10.94 5.00
C LEU A 217 5.11 -10.37 3.70
N LEU A 218 4.93 -9.06 3.52
CA LEU A 218 5.51 -8.27 2.44
C LEU A 218 6.22 -7.05 3.01
N VAL A 219 7.02 -6.38 2.18
CA VAL A 219 7.65 -5.10 2.48
C VAL A 219 7.19 -4.07 1.46
N GLU A 220 7.05 -2.83 1.91
CA GLU A 220 6.63 -1.71 1.07
C GLU A 220 7.31 -0.43 1.50
N THR A 221 7.16 0.64 0.71
CA THR A 221 7.60 1.98 1.09
C THR A 221 6.47 2.93 1.41
N ASP A 222 5.33 2.77 0.76
CA ASP A 222 4.22 3.73 0.77
C ASP A 222 4.68 5.15 0.35
N ALA A 223 5.73 5.21 -0.47
CA ALA A 223 6.29 6.47 -0.95
C ALA A 223 5.28 7.23 -1.83
N PRO A 224 5.20 8.55 -1.72
CA PRO A 224 6.03 9.51 -0.97
C PRO A 224 5.70 9.66 0.51
N ALA A 225 4.60 9.07 0.98
CA ALA A 225 4.22 9.06 2.39
C ALA A 225 5.14 8.13 3.22
N MET A 226 4.98 8.17 4.52
CA MET A 226 5.61 7.25 5.46
C MET A 226 7.15 7.10 5.35
N PRO A 227 7.94 8.19 5.29
CA PRO A 227 9.39 8.08 5.26
C PRO A 227 9.93 7.33 6.48
N LEU A 228 11.00 6.58 6.28
CA LEU A 228 11.78 6.00 7.37
C LEU A 228 12.33 7.10 8.30
N PRO A 229 12.68 6.79 9.56
CA PRO A 229 13.48 7.67 10.39
C PRO A 229 14.73 8.14 9.64
N ALA A 230 15.14 9.41 9.80
CA ALA A 230 16.18 10.04 9.00
C ALA A 230 17.50 9.25 9.01
N GLU A 231 17.88 8.69 10.17
CA GLU A 231 19.10 7.90 10.36
C GLU A 231 19.13 6.55 9.62
N ARG A 232 17.96 6.11 9.12
CA ARG A 232 17.83 4.85 8.37
C ARG A 232 17.72 5.06 6.86
N ARG A 233 17.50 6.30 6.40
CA ARG A 233 17.34 6.60 4.97
C ARG A 233 18.67 6.50 4.24
N ARG A 234 18.64 5.89 3.06
CA ARG A 234 19.80 5.75 2.17
C ARG A 234 19.67 6.59 0.90
N PHE A 235 18.44 6.90 0.51
CA PHE A 235 18.12 7.61 -0.73
C PHE A 235 17.29 8.87 -0.42
N PRO A 236 17.94 10.00 -0.03
CA PRO A 236 17.20 11.21 0.33
C PRO A 236 16.57 11.88 -0.89
N LEU A 237 15.33 12.32 -0.75
CA LEU A 237 14.66 13.24 -1.65
C LEU A 237 14.50 14.62 -0.98
N PRO A 238 14.37 15.70 -1.77
CA PRO A 238 14.03 17.01 -1.22
C PRO A 238 12.72 16.96 -0.45
N ALA A 239 12.66 17.61 0.71
CA ALA A 239 11.41 17.82 1.42
C ALA A 239 10.46 18.72 0.60
N ARG A 240 9.16 18.63 0.87
CA ARG A 240 8.15 19.54 0.32
C ARG A 240 8.40 20.97 0.79
N ALA A 241 7.81 21.94 0.11
CA ALA A 241 7.96 23.35 0.46
C ALA A 241 7.47 23.69 1.89
N ASP A 242 6.53 22.91 2.42
CA ASP A 242 6.04 23.00 3.79
C ASP A 242 6.92 22.26 4.82
N GLY A 243 8.05 21.71 4.39
CA GLY A 243 8.96 20.94 5.22
C GLY A 243 8.60 19.47 5.39
N THR A 244 7.50 18.99 4.77
CA THR A 244 7.12 17.57 4.83
C THR A 244 8.19 16.71 4.16
N GLU A 245 8.70 15.74 4.89
CA GLU A 245 9.68 14.79 4.38
C GLU A 245 9.04 13.79 3.40
N VAL A 246 9.81 13.37 2.41
CA VAL A 246 9.37 12.52 1.30
C VAL A 246 10.10 11.18 1.38
N ALA A 247 9.34 10.08 1.37
CA ALA A 247 9.89 8.75 1.27
C ALA A 247 10.42 8.47 -0.15
N HIS A 248 11.60 7.84 -0.25
CA HIS A 248 12.14 7.37 -1.52
C HIS A 248 11.84 5.88 -1.70
N PRO A 249 11.28 5.42 -2.84
CA PRO A 249 10.98 4.00 -3.02
C PRO A 249 12.19 3.06 -2.90
N ALA A 250 13.42 3.52 -3.18
CA ALA A 250 14.61 2.70 -3.00
C ALA A 250 15.00 2.48 -1.52
N ASP A 251 14.42 3.24 -0.57
CA ASP A 251 14.60 2.98 0.87
C ASP A 251 13.93 1.67 1.33
N LEU A 252 13.27 0.96 0.43
CA LEU A 252 12.79 -0.41 0.65
C LEU A 252 13.87 -1.34 1.22
N VAL A 253 15.12 -1.18 0.79
CA VAL A 253 16.25 -1.98 1.32
C VAL A 253 16.50 -1.74 2.81
N ALA A 254 16.28 -0.51 3.27
CA ALA A 254 16.42 -0.16 4.68
C ALA A 254 15.19 -0.62 5.49
N ALA A 255 14.00 -0.58 4.90
CA ALA A 255 12.78 -1.14 5.50
C ALA A 255 12.92 -2.67 5.69
N GLN A 256 13.42 -3.39 4.68
CA GLN A 256 13.64 -4.84 4.77
C GLN A 256 14.70 -5.19 5.83
N ALA A 257 15.79 -4.45 5.89
CA ALA A 257 16.84 -4.66 6.91
C ALA A 257 16.27 -4.47 8.32
N ALA A 258 15.47 -3.42 8.53
CA ALA A 258 14.81 -3.17 9.81
C ALA A 258 13.75 -4.25 10.16
N LEU A 259 13.05 -4.78 9.17
CA LEU A 259 12.14 -5.90 9.36
C LEU A 259 12.89 -7.16 9.83
N ALA A 260 14.04 -7.46 9.22
CA ALA A 260 14.90 -8.58 9.63
C ALA A 260 15.40 -8.41 11.09
N GLU A 261 15.85 -7.20 11.45
CA GLU A 261 16.25 -6.87 12.83
C GLU A 261 15.11 -7.12 13.83
N LEU A 262 13.92 -6.60 13.55
CA LEU A 262 12.74 -6.73 14.45
C LEU A 262 12.30 -8.18 14.65
N ARG A 263 12.49 -9.01 13.62
CA ARG A 263 12.10 -10.42 13.65
C ARG A 263 13.21 -11.35 14.12
N GLY A 264 14.44 -10.84 14.26
CA GLY A 264 15.62 -11.67 14.52
C GLY A 264 15.88 -12.68 13.39
N ALA A 265 15.51 -12.33 12.16
CA ALA A 265 15.63 -13.18 10.99
C ALA A 265 16.91 -12.93 10.21
N ASP A 266 17.43 -13.95 9.54
CA ASP A 266 18.52 -13.76 8.56
C ASP A 266 18.00 -12.90 7.40
N PRO A 267 18.65 -11.76 7.07
CA PRO A 267 18.15 -10.84 6.04
C PRO A 267 17.99 -11.48 4.67
N LYS A 268 18.85 -12.44 4.32
CA LYS A 268 18.82 -13.08 3.01
C LYS A 268 17.72 -14.15 2.91
N ALA A 269 17.52 -14.92 3.98
CA ALA A 269 16.40 -15.85 4.07
C ALA A 269 15.06 -15.11 4.03
N LEU A 270 14.96 -13.97 4.75
CA LEU A 270 13.77 -13.12 4.71
C LEU A 270 13.53 -12.55 3.31
N GLU A 271 14.57 -12.08 2.61
CA GLU A 271 14.44 -11.59 1.22
C GLU A 271 13.82 -12.64 0.30
N VAL A 272 14.32 -13.88 0.36
CA VAL A 272 13.78 -15.00 -0.44
C VAL A 272 12.30 -15.25 -0.10
N ARG A 273 11.94 -15.19 1.17
CA ARG A 273 10.55 -15.36 1.61
C ARG A 273 9.65 -14.22 1.10
N LEU A 274 10.09 -12.97 1.22
CA LEU A 274 9.35 -11.80 0.74
C LEU A 274 9.15 -11.84 -0.79
N GLU A 275 10.17 -12.23 -1.54
CA GLU A 275 10.09 -12.45 -3.00
C GLU A 275 9.04 -13.52 -3.33
N HIS A 276 9.09 -14.68 -2.66
CA HIS A 276 8.10 -15.74 -2.85
C HIS A 276 6.67 -15.23 -2.58
N ASN A 277 6.47 -14.54 -1.46
CA ASN A 277 5.16 -14.00 -1.08
C ASN A 277 4.67 -12.95 -2.08
N PHE A 278 5.55 -12.09 -2.58
CA PHE A 278 5.21 -11.10 -3.59
C PHE A 278 4.70 -11.77 -4.87
N HIS A 279 5.42 -12.77 -5.36
CA HIS A 279 5.00 -13.51 -6.56
C HIS A 279 3.75 -14.35 -6.34
N ALA A 280 3.53 -14.87 -5.14
CA ALA A 280 2.31 -15.59 -4.79
C ALA A 280 1.06 -14.67 -4.85
N LEU A 281 1.20 -13.41 -4.45
CA LEU A 281 0.10 -12.43 -4.47
C LEU A 281 -0.04 -11.75 -5.84
N PHE A 282 1.05 -11.18 -6.37
CA PHE A 282 1.02 -10.30 -7.56
C PHE A 282 1.41 -11.00 -8.86
N GLY A 283 1.78 -12.27 -8.82
CA GLY A 283 2.23 -13.04 -9.97
C GLY A 283 3.72 -12.83 -10.29
N SER A 284 4.30 -13.84 -10.95
CA SER A 284 5.63 -13.72 -11.58
C SER A 284 5.46 -12.90 -12.85
N GLY A 285 6.16 -11.81 -13.01
CA GLY A 285 6.07 -10.85 -14.11
C GLY A 285 6.35 -11.37 -15.48
#